data_1754e699325f14721e95e713259e3f1e
#
_entry.id   1754e699325f14721e95e713259e3f1e
#
_cell.length_a   1.000
_cell.length_b   1.000
_cell.length_c   1.000
_cell.angle_alpha   90.00
_cell.angle_beta   90.00
_cell.angle_gamma   90.00
#
_symmetry.space_group_name_H-M   'P 1'
#
loop_
_entity.id
_entity.type
_entity.pdbx_description
1 polymer ?
#
loop_
_entity_poly.entity_id
_entity_poly.type
_entity_poly.pdbx_seq_one_letter_code
_entity_poly.pdbx_strand_id
1 'polypeptide(L)'
;ETILFFDEIQKYKEIVTKIKFLVEDRRYRYILSGSLLGVEIVNLKSAPVGYLKTLQMYPLDFEEFLQLFEISSTAFEALKKAYRKKEAVDEIIHKKMLQLFHLYLIIGGMPAAVEKYRQTENIDAVMDEHEAILQQYKLDFTQYETENKKLLLTNIYELIPAELNEQNKRFKIADIEKNLRFEKMNDSFTWLWKAGVA
;
A
#
# COMPACT_ATOMS: atom_id res chain seq x y z
N GLU A 1 -0.74 -0.20 31.42
CA GLU A 1 0.39 0.35 30.65
C GLU A 1 -0.16 1.33 29.60
N THR A 2 0.31 2.56 29.58
CA THR A 2 -0.19 3.59 28.66
C THR A 2 0.60 3.54 27.35
N ILE A 3 -0.13 3.58 26.23
CA ILE A 3 0.44 3.64 24.88
C ILE A 3 0.27 5.08 24.37
N LEU A 4 1.34 5.66 23.84
CA LEU A 4 1.30 6.94 23.13
C LEU A 4 1.43 6.68 21.65
N PHE A 5 0.47 7.18 20.89
CA PHE A 5 0.43 7.08 19.45
C PHE A 5 0.76 8.43 18.81
N PHE A 6 1.78 8.46 17.98
CA PHE A 6 2.17 9.64 17.20
C PHE A 6 1.86 9.41 15.74
N ASP A 7 0.90 10.13 15.23
CA ASP A 7 0.50 10.07 13.83
C ASP A 7 1.26 11.09 12.99
N GLU A 8 1.46 10.80 11.70
CA GLU A 8 2.16 11.67 10.75
C GLU A 8 3.55 12.11 11.23
N ILE A 9 4.30 11.18 11.83
CA ILE A 9 5.56 11.49 12.53
C ILE A 9 6.64 12.05 11.59
N GLN A 10 6.56 11.83 10.26
CA GLN A 10 7.47 12.40 9.27
C GLN A 10 7.43 13.93 9.26
N LYS A 11 6.34 14.54 9.72
CA LYS A 11 6.23 15.99 9.89
C LYS A 11 7.06 16.50 11.08
N TYR A 12 7.45 15.59 12.00
CA TYR A 12 8.14 15.90 13.25
C TYR A 12 9.43 15.11 13.40
N LYS A 13 10.36 15.28 12.46
CA LYS A 13 11.64 14.55 12.39
C LYS A 13 12.45 14.59 13.68
N GLU A 14 12.31 15.67 14.47
CA GLU A 14 12.99 15.80 15.76
C GLU A 14 12.51 14.76 16.78
N ILE A 15 11.24 14.37 16.76
CA ILE A 15 10.71 13.36 17.68
C ILE A 15 11.35 12.01 17.35
N VAL A 16 11.45 11.67 16.08
CA VAL A 16 12.06 10.40 15.64
C VAL A 16 13.52 10.29 16.11
N THR A 17 14.28 11.37 16.02
CA THR A 17 15.68 11.38 16.52
C THR A 17 15.77 11.27 18.04
N LYS A 18 14.77 11.77 18.77
CA LYS A 18 14.71 11.75 20.23
C LYS A 18 13.99 10.54 20.81
N ILE A 19 13.42 9.66 19.98
CA ILE A 19 12.62 8.51 20.45
C ILE A 19 13.41 7.60 21.39
N LYS A 20 14.73 7.49 21.21
CA LYS A 20 15.62 6.76 22.10
C LYS A 20 15.42 7.20 23.57
N PHE A 21 15.45 8.48 23.85
CA PHE A 21 15.31 9.02 25.20
C PHE A 21 13.92 8.74 25.79
N LEU A 22 12.89 8.81 24.93
CA LEU A 22 11.53 8.49 25.34
C LEU A 22 11.37 7.01 25.70
N VAL A 23 11.98 6.12 24.93
CA VAL A 23 11.96 4.67 25.20
C VAL A 23 12.78 4.31 26.43
N GLU A 24 13.92 4.94 26.64
CA GLU A 24 14.78 4.72 27.82
C GLU A 24 14.11 5.16 29.14
N ASP A 25 13.23 6.16 29.09
CA ASP A 25 12.43 6.62 30.23
C ASP A 25 11.40 5.57 30.73
N ARG A 26 11.02 4.58 29.89
CA ARG A 26 10.16 3.43 30.20
C ARG A 26 8.77 3.72 30.76
N ARG A 27 8.32 4.98 30.74
CA ARG A 27 6.99 5.35 31.26
C ARG A 27 5.85 4.94 30.34
N TYR A 28 6.11 4.89 29.02
CA TYR A 28 5.11 4.64 28.00
C TYR A 28 5.64 3.67 26.94
N ARG A 29 4.70 3.04 26.23
CA ARG A 29 4.98 2.42 24.92
C ARG A 29 4.63 3.40 23.83
N TYR A 30 5.41 3.38 22.75
CA TYR A 30 5.25 4.31 21.65
C TYR A 30 4.93 3.57 20.37
N ILE A 31 3.90 4.07 19.66
CA ILE A 31 3.56 3.66 18.31
C ILE A 31 3.67 4.91 17.45
N LEU A 32 4.38 4.79 16.34
CA LEU A 32 4.60 5.87 15.39
C LEU A 32 3.98 5.45 14.06
N SER A 33 3.14 6.28 13.47
CA SER A 33 2.66 6.06 12.10
C SER A 33 3.11 7.19 11.18
N GLY A 34 3.15 6.93 9.88
CA GLY A 34 3.45 7.93 8.88
C GLY A 34 3.53 7.33 7.49
N SER A 35 2.92 8.01 6.54
CA SER A 35 3.13 7.77 5.12
C SER A 35 4.61 8.09 4.81
N LEU A 36 5.22 7.35 3.89
CA LEU A 36 6.63 7.57 3.50
C LEU A 36 7.66 7.40 4.65
N LEU A 37 7.26 6.85 5.79
CA LEU A 37 8.14 6.71 6.95
C LEU A 37 9.41 5.93 6.59
N GLY A 38 9.31 4.93 5.71
CA GLY A 38 10.47 4.19 5.20
C GLY A 38 11.46 5.04 4.41
N VAL A 39 10.97 6.03 3.65
CA VAL A 39 11.82 6.97 2.87
C VAL A 39 12.46 7.99 3.80
N GLU A 40 11.69 8.52 4.74
CA GLU A 40 12.13 9.57 5.64
C GLU A 40 13.11 9.09 6.72
N ILE A 41 12.91 7.88 7.28
CA ILE A 41 13.83 7.30 8.28
C ILE A 41 15.22 7.06 7.68
N VAL A 42 15.31 6.65 6.40
CA VAL A 42 16.62 6.46 5.73
C VAL A 42 17.37 7.79 5.60
N ASN A 43 16.66 8.91 5.50
CA ASN A 43 17.24 10.25 5.39
C ASN A 43 17.58 10.88 6.75
N LEU A 44 17.27 10.23 7.88
CA LEU A 44 17.65 10.74 9.20
C LEU A 44 19.15 10.53 9.45
N LYS A 45 19.83 11.60 9.80
CA LYS A 45 21.28 11.58 10.17
C LYS A 45 21.60 10.65 11.34
N SER A 46 20.61 10.23 12.11
CA SER A 46 20.75 9.36 13.28
C SER A 46 19.46 8.52 13.43
N ALA A 47 19.40 7.39 12.74
CA ALA A 47 18.34 6.41 12.99
C ALA A 47 18.56 5.79 14.39
N PRO A 48 17.54 5.70 15.25
CA PRO A 48 17.66 5.08 16.57
C PRO A 48 17.71 3.55 16.45
N VAL A 49 18.86 3.04 16.02
CA VAL A 49 19.09 1.59 15.81
C VAL A 49 18.85 0.85 17.13
N GLY A 50 18.03 -0.20 17.07
CA GLY A 50 17.69 -1.02 18.26
C GLY A 50 16.51 -0.51 19.11
N TYR A 51 15.99 0.69 18.85
CA TYR A 51 14.86 1.27 19.60
C TYR A 51 13.53 1.24 18.81
N LEU A 52 13.58 0.99 17.52
CA LEU A 52 12.41 0.96 16.64
C LEU A 52 12.29 -0.41 15.96
N LYS A 53 11.07 -0.93 15.93
CA LYS A 53 10.67 -2.04 15.08
C LYS A 53 9.69 -1.52 14.04
N THR A 54 10.08 -1.55 12.78
CA THR A 54 9.21 -1.15 11.67
C THR A 54 8.30 -2.29 11.30
N LEU A 55 7.00 -1.98 11.16
CA LEU A 55 5.99 -2.85 10.62
C LEU A 55 5.46 -2.20 9.35
N GLN A 56 5.56 -2.91 8.23
CA GLN A 56 4.94 -2.49 6.98
C GLN A 56 3.46 -2.82 7.01
N MET A 57 2.61 -1.82 6.80
CA MET A 57 1.17 -2.02 6.61
C MET A 57 0.89 -2.13 5.12
N TYR A 58 0.24 -3.20 4.73
CA TYR A 58 -0.20 -3.44 3.35
C TYR A 58 -1.72 -3.28 3.28
N PRO A 59 -2.28 -3.05 2.08
CA PRO A 59 -3.70 -3.25 1.84
C PRO A 59 -4.14 -4.65 2.27
N LEU A 60 -5.44 -4.83 2.53
CA LEU A 60 -6.00 -6.13 2.89
C LEU A 60 -5.67 -7.16 1.81
N ASP A 61 -5.17 -8.32 2.21
CA ASP A 61 -5.02 -9.45 1.31
C ASP A 61 -6.37 -10.16 1.06
N PHE A 62 -6.38 -11.16 0.21
CA PHE A 62 -7.61 -11.87 -0.13
C PHE A 62 -8.18 -12.64 1.09
N GLU A 63 -7.34 -13.17 1.98
CA GLU A 63 -7.78 -13.84 3.20
C GLU A 63 -8.48 -12.87 4.14
N GLU A 64 -7.90 -11.69 4.34
CA GLU A 64 -8.47 -10.62 5.17
C GLU A 64 -9.77 -10.07 4.55
N PHE A 65 -9.79 -9.89 3.22
CA PHE A 65 -10.99 -9.50 2.49
C PHE A 65 -12.14 -10.50 2.68
N LEU A 66 -11.85 -11.80 2.65
CA LEU A 66 -12.86 -12.85 2.84
C LEU A 66 -13.50 -12.82 4.23
N GLN A 67 -12.78 -12.37 5.27
CA GLN A 67 -13.33 -12.25 6.62
C GLN A 67 -14.48 -11.24 6.70
N LEU A 68 -14.50 -10.24 5.81
CA LEU A 68 -15.55 -9.22 5.75
C LEU A 68 -16.86 -9.73 5.14
N PHE A 69 -16.83 -10.84 4.42
CA PHE A 69 -17.98 -11.41 3.73
C PHE A 69 -18.55 -12.65 4.44
N GLU A 70 -18.29 -12.79 5.75
CA GLU A 70 -18.83 -13.85 6.60
C GLU A 70 -18.63 -15.28 6.04
N ILE A 71 -17.52 -15.50 5.33
CA ILE A 71 -17.20 -16.83 4.85
C ILE A 71 -16.87 -17.69 6.05
N SER A 72 -17.54 -18.85 6.14
CA SER A 72 -17.32 -19.76 7.26
C SER A 72 -15.83 -20.14 7.32
N SER A 73 -15.27 -20.06 8.50
CA SER A 73 -13.90 -20.52 8.79
C SER A 73 -13.66 -21.95 8.29
N THR A 74 -14.70 -22.79 8.30
CA THR A 74 -14.68 -24.16 7.77
C THR A 74 -14.41 -24.23 6.26
N ALA A 75 -14.99 -23.32 5.46
CA ALA A 75 -14.75 -23.29 4.01
C ALA A 75 -13.30 -22.86 3.71
N PHE A 76 -12.80 -21.90 4.46
CA PHE A 76 -11.42 -21.44 4.30
C PHE A 76 -10.38 -22.47 4.75
N GLU A 77 -10.62 -23.15 5.85
CA GLU A 77 -9.78 -24.29 6.28
C GLU A 77 -9.82 -25.46 5.31
N ALA A 78 -10.97 -25.73 4.66
CA ALA A 78 -11.07 -26.74 3.62
C ALA A 78 -10.19 -26.39 2.40
N LEU A 79 -10.15 -25.11 1.99
CA LEU A 79 -9.24 -24.62 0.94
C LEU A 79 -7.77 -24.81 1.33
N LYS A 80 -7.37 -24.37 2.52
CA LYS A 80 -6.00 -24.53 3.01
C LYS A 80 -5.57 -26.00 3.07
N LYS A 81 -6.49 -26.87 3.51
CA LYS A 81 -6.26 -28.32 3.57
C LYS A 81 -6.08 -28.92 2.17
N ALA A 82 -6.99 -28.59 1.24
CA ALA A 82 -6.90 -29.05 -0.14
C ALA A 82 -5.60 -28.60 -0.83
N TYR A 83 -5.20 -27.34 -0.64
CA TYR A 83 -3.95 -26.81 -1.15
C TYR A 83 -2.73 -27.57 -0.60
N ARG A 84 -2.67 -27.80 0.72
CA ARG A 84 -1.57 -28.53 1.36
C ARG A 84 -1.46 -29.98 0.88
N LYS A 85 -2.61 -30.62 0.63
CA LYS A 85 -2.68 -32.01 0.19
C LYS A 85 -2.60 -32.15 -1.34
N LYS A 86 -2.66 -31.05 -2.09
CA LYS A 86 -2.76 -31.02 -3.55
C LYS A 86 -3.98 -31.79 -4.07
N GLU A 87 -5.09 -31.71 -3.34
CA GLU A 87 -6.38 -32.30 -3.68
C GLU A 87 -7.28 -31.23 -4.31
N ALA A 88 -8.26 -31.68 -5.14
CA ALA A 88 -9.28 -30.78 -5.65
C ALA A 88 -10.18 -30.28 -4.52
N VAL A 89 -10.59 -29.01 -4.62
CA VAL A 89 -11.58 -28.40 -3.73
C VAL A 89 -12.98 -28.78 -4.24
N ASP A 90 -13.94 -28.86 -3.31
CA ASP A 90 -15.35 -29.00 -3.68
C ASP A 90 -15.77 -27.93 -4.70
N GLU A 91 -16.55 -28.31 -5.71
CA GLU A 91 -16.89 -27.43 -6.84
C GLU A 91 -17.70 -26.20 -6.40
N ILE A 92 -18.57 -26.33 -5.41
CA ILE A 92 -19.40 -25.22 -4.90
C ILE A 92 -18.51 -24.22 -4.18
N ILE A 93 -17.60 -24.71 -3.35
CA ILE A 93 -16.62 -23.87 -2.63
C ILE A 93 -15.71 -23.16 -3.66
N HIS A 94 -15.22 -23.90 -4.65
CA HIS A 94 -14.36 -23.34 -5.69
C HIS A 94 -15.03 -22.20 -6.47
N LYS A 95 -16.26 -22.42 -6.97
CA LYS A 95 -17.02 -21.38 -7.66
C LYS A 95 -17.26 -20.15 -6.80
N LYS A 96 -17.64 -20.33 -5.54
CA LYS A 96 -17.85 -19.22 -4.62
C LYS A 96 -16.55 -18.42 -4.40
N MET A 97 -15.45 -19.12 -4.19
CA MET A 97 -14.15 -18.47 -3.99
C MET A 97 -13.68 -17.70 -5.23
N LEU A 98 -13.90 -18.25 -6.44
CA LEU A 98 -13.60 -17.53 -7.67
C LEU A 98 -14.43 -16.26 -7.83
N GLN A 99 -15.72 -16.31 -7.52
CA GLN A 99 -16.58 -15.12 -7.54
C GLN A 99 -16.06 -14.02 -6.59
N LEU A 100 -15.69 -14.40 -5.37
CA LEU A 100 -15.16 -13.48 -4.38
C LEU A 100 -13.77 -12.98 -4.75
N PHE A 101 -12.96 -13.81 -5.39
CA PHE A 101 -11.66 -13.39 -5.88
C PHE A 101 -11.79 -12.37 -7.03
N HIS A 102 -12.73 -12.60 -7.97
CA HIS A 102 -13.02 -11.60 -8.98
C HIS A 102 -13.51 -10.28 -8.38
N LEU A 103 -14.36 -10.36 -7.35
CA LEU A 103 -14.81 -9.18 -6.62
C LEU A 103 -13.63 -8.45 -5.95
N TYR A 104 -12.73 -9.21 -5.31
CA TYR A 104 -11.52 -8.66 -4.71
C TYR A 104 -10.60 -7.98 -5.75
N LEU A 105 -10.48 -8.54 -6.94
CA LEU A 105 -9.69 -7.91 -8.02
C LEU A 105 -10.28 -6.57 -8.50
N ILE A 106 -11.60 -6.38 -8.35
CA ILE A 106 -12.28 -5.13 -8.71
C ILE A 106 -12.18 -4.12 -7.56
N ILE A 107 -12.48 -4.54 -6.33
CA ILE A 107 -12.52 -3.65 -5.16
C ILE A 107 -11.11 -3.34 -4.64
N GLY A 108 -10.20 -4.30 -4.76
CA GLY A 108 -8.86 -4.23 -4.16
C GLY A 108 -8.87 -4.43 -2.66
N GLY A 109 -7.72 -4.17 -2.04
CA GLY A 109 -7.51 -4.34 -0.61
C GLY A 109 -7.48 -3.03 0.20
N MET A 110 -7.75 -1.87 -0.42
CA MET A 110 -7.76 -0.61 0.32
C MET A 110 -8.96 -0.57 1.27
N PRO A 111 -8.74 -0.38 2.60
CA PRO A 111 -9.82 -0.46 3.58
C PRO A 111 -11.01 0.46 3.29
N ALA A 112 -10.77 1.68 2.79
CA ALA A 112 -11.82 2.62 2.42
C ALA A 112 -12.70 2.08 1.29
N ALA A 113 -12.10 1.52 0.23
CA ALA A 113 -12.81 0.93 -0.90
C ALA A 113 -13.62 -0.30 -0.48
N VAL A 114 -13.03 -1.16 0.36
CA VAL A 114 -13.71 -2.36 0.88
C VAL A 114 -14.89 -1.98 1.76
N GLU A 115 -14.72 -1.01 2.67
CA GLU A 115 -15.81 -0.52 3.52
C GLU A 115 -16.91 0.16 2.71
N LYS A 116 -16.55 0.92 1.67
CA LYS A 116 -17.52 1.52 0.75
C LYS A 116 -18.38 0.44 0.08
N TYR A 117 -17.76 -0.63 -0.42
CA TYR A 117 -18.51 -1.74 -1.01
C TYR A 117 -19.41 -2.43 0.02
N ARG A 118 -18.89 -2.68 1.23
CA ARG A 118 -19.68 -3.30 2.32
C ARG A 118 -20.94 -2.52 2.67
N GLN A 119 -20.86 -1.18 2.61
CA GLN A 119 -21.99 -0.30 2.94
C GLN A 119 -23.00 -0.16 1.79
N THR A 120 -22.53 -0.16 0.55
CA THR A 120 -23.34 0.24 -0.61
C THR A 120 -23.65 -0.91 -1.55
N GLU A 121 -22.88 -1.99 -1.54
CA GLU A 121 -22.90 -3.08 -2.54
C GLU A 121 -22.84 -2.56 -3.98
N ASN A 122 -22.26 -1.37 -4.17
CA ASN A 122 -22.23 -0.66 -5.44
C ASN A 122 -20.78 -0.46 -5.92
N ILE A 123 -20.45 -0.99 -7.09
CA ILE A 123 -19.13 -0.88 -7.70
C ILE A 123 -18.83 0.57 -8.15
N ASP A 124 -19.81 1.32 -8.64
CA ASP A 124 -19.59 2.70 -9.05
C ASP A 124 -19.14 3.56 -7.85
N ALA A 125 -19.76 3.36 -6.68
CA ALA A 125 -19.34 4.03 -5.45
C ALA A 125 -17.92 3.64 -5.00
N VAL A 126 -17.48 2.41 -5.29
CA VAL A 126 -16.10 1.97 -5.05
C VAL A 126 -15.13 2.64 -6.03
N MET A 127 -15.52 2.80 -7.29
CA MET A 127 -14.71 3.50 -8.29
C MET A 127 -14.49 4.97 -7.93
N ASP A 128 -15.50 5.64 -7.41
CA ASP A 128 -15.37 7.01 -6.88
C ASP A 128 -14.35 7.06 -5.72
N GLU A 129 -14.37 6.06 -4.84
CA GLU A 129 -13.42 5.96 -3.73
C GLU A 129 -11.98 5.71 -4.24
N HIS A 130 -11.83 4.85 -5.25
CA HIS A 130 -10.52 4.63 -5.90
C HIS A 130 -9.97 5.91 -6.51
N GLU A 131 -10.81 6.66 -7.23
CA GLU A 131 -10.40 7.94 -7.82
C GLU A 131 -9.96 8.93 -6.75
N ALA A 132 -10.69 9.03 -5.63
CA ALA A 132 -10.31 9.87 -4.51
C ALA A 132 -8.95 9.48 -3.92
N ILE A 133 -8.68 8.17 -3.73
CA ILE A 133 -7.40 7.65 -3.26
C ILE A 133 -6.28 7.99 -4.23
N LEU A 134 -6.49 7.78 -5.54
CA LEU A 134 -5.49 8.09 -6.57
C LEU A 134 -5.15 9.59 -6.60
N GLN A 135 -6.15 10.45 -6.47
CA GLN A 135 -5.93 11.91 -6.41
C GLN A 135 -5.15 12.29 -5.14
N GLN A 136 -5.42 11.67 -4.02
CA GLN A 136 -4.70 11.92 -2.79
C GLN A 136 -3.23 11.51 -2.91
N TYR A 137 -2.90 10.37 -3.50
CA TYR A 137 -1.52 9.98 -3.79
C TYR A 137 -0.80 11.00 -4.67
N LYS A 138 -1.45 11.50 -5.73
CA LYS A 138 -0.88 12.55 -6.59
C LYS A 138 -0.57 13.82 -5.81
N LEU A 139 -1.45 14.22 -4.89
CA LEU A 139 -1.19 15.37 -4.01
C LEU A 139 0.00 15.11 -3.08
N ASP A 140 0.14 13.91 -2.53
CA ASP A 140 1.26 13.55 -1.66
C ASP A 140 2.60 13.59 -2.41
N PHE A 141 2.66 13.17 -3.67
CA PHE A 141 3.88 13.30 -4.49
C PHE A 141 4.32 14.76 -4.63
N THR A 142 3.36 15.69 -4.60
CA THR A 142 3.63 17.11 -4.81
C THR A 142 4.11 17.84 -3.56
N GLN A 143 3.97 17.27 -2.36
CA GLN A 143 4.35 17.97 -1.12
C GLN A 143 5.85 18.03 -0.88
N TYR A 144 6.61 17.06 -1.39
CA TYR A 144 8.01 16.84 -0.99
C TYR A 144 9.03 17.04 -2.08
N GLU A 145 8.61 17.36 -3.34
CA GLU A 145 9.50 17.40 -4.48
C GLU A 145 9.43 18.70 -5.30
N THR A 146 10.43 18.95 -6.14
CA THR A 146 10.45 20.09 -7.07
C THR A 146 9.41 19.90 -8.19
N GLU A 147 8.92 21.01 -8.79
CA GLU A 147 7.86 20.98 -9.82
C GLU A 147 8.15 20.00 -10.98
N ASN A 148 9.38 19.99 -11.50
CA ASN A 148 9.76 19.10 -12.59
C ASN A 148 9.71 17.62 -12.18
N LYS A 149 10.08 17.32 -10.94
CA LYS A 149 10.08 15.94 -10.43
C LYS A 149 8.68 15.48 -10.09
N LYS A 150 7.81 16.38 -9.61
CA LYS A 150 6.39 16.13 -9.41
C LYS A 150 5.72 15.68 -10.70
N LEU A 151 5.90 16.45 -11.78
CA LEU A 151 5.33 16.12 -13.08
C LEU A 151 5.81 14.75 -13.57
N LEU A 152 7.10 14.46 -13.42
CA LEU A 152 7.67 13.17 -13.82
C LEU A 152 7.08 12.02 -13.00
N LEU A 153 6.97 12.15 -11.67
CA LEU A 153 6.36 11.16 -10.78
C LEU A 153 4.90 10.89 -11.15
N THR A 154 4.13 11.97 -11.38
CA THR A 154 2.73 11.85 -11.77
C THR A 154 2.58 11.14 -13.11
N ASN A 155 3.37 11.50 -14.12
CA ASN A 155 3.34 10.86 -15.43
C ASN A 155 3.71 9.38 -15.38
N ILE A 156 4.75 9.02 -14.60
CA ILE A 156 5.11 7.61 -14.39
C ILE A 156 3.94 6.87 -13.75
N TYR A 157 3.38 7.42 -12.69
CA TYR A 157 2.30 6.78 -11.94
C TYR A 157 1.05 6.55 -12.78
N GLU A 158 0.66 7.53 -13.61
CA GLU A 158 -0.50 7.42 -14.51
C GLU A 158 -0.31 6.41 -15.63
N LEU A 159 0.92 6.20 -16.07
CA LEU A 159 1.23 5.25 -17.15
C LEU A 159 1.33 3.80 -16.66
N ILE A 160 1.59 3.55 -15.36
CA ILE A 160 1.76 2.19 -14.83
C ILE A 160 0.63 1.24 -15.23
N PRO A 161 -0.67 1.58 -15.08
CA PRO A 161 -1.74 0.66 -15.45
C PRO A 161 -1.76 0.31 -16.94
N ALA A 162 -1.52 1.29 -17.81
CA ALA A 162 -1.48 1.08 -19.25
C ALA A 162 -0.31 0.18 -19.66
N GLU A 163 0.87 0.44 -19.13
CA GLU A 163 2.08 -0.35 -19.39
C GLU A 163 1.97 -1.78 -18.86
N LEU A 164 1.32 -2.00 -17.71
CA LEU A 164 1.06 -3.33 -17.17
C LEU A 164 0.04 -4.14 -18.00
N ASN A 165 -0.87 -3.44 -18.70
CA ASN A 165 -1.86 -4.08 -19.58
C ASN A 165 -1.31 -4.45 -20.96
N GLU A 166 -0.15 -3.94 -21.35
CA GLU A 166 0.52 -4.30 -22.60
C GLU A 166 0.98 -5.77 -22.60
N GLN A 167 1.03 -6.41 -23.78
CA GLN A 167 1.52 -7.80 -23.94
C GLN A 167 2.96 -7.95 -23.42
N ASN A 168 3.79 -6.94 -23.71
CA ASN A 168 5.15 -6.88 -23.22
C ASN A 168 5.19 -5.92 -22.03
N LYS A 169 5.01 -6.44 -20.83
CA LYS A 169 4.95 -5.71 -19.56
C LYS A 169 6.28 -4.99 -19.22
N ARG A 170 6.79 -4.22 -20.18
CA ARG A 170 8.00 -3.39 -20.03
C ARG A 170 7.61 -1.94 -20.14
N PHE A 171 7.90 -1.20 -19.11
CA PHE A 171 7.63 0.23 -19.08
C PHE A 171 8.41 0.96 -20.19
N LYS A 172 7.68 1.65 -21.09
CA LYS A 172 8.25 2.36 -22.22
C LYS A 172 8.56 3.80 -21.84
N ILE A 173 9.80 4.07 -21.54
CA ILE A 173 10.29 5.41 -21.15
C ILE A 173 9.98 6.48 -22.20
N ALA A 174 9.99 6.10 -23.48
CA ALA A 174 9.70 7.01 -24.58
C ALA A 174 8.27 7.59 -24.58
N ASP A 175 7.35 6.93 -23.86
CA ASP A 175 5.94 7.38 -23.75
C ASP A 175 5.79 8.54 -22.74
N ILE A 176 6.81 8.77 -21.90
CA ILE A 176 6.85 9.93 -21.01
C ILE A 176 7.50 11.13 -21.72
N GLU A 177 8.70 10.94 -22.24
CA GLU A 177 9.46 11.99 -22.94
C GLU A 177 10.52 11.36 -23.85
N LYS A 178 10.53 11.73 -25.14
CA LYS A 178 11.38 11.12 -26.18
C LYS A 178 12.90 11.19 -25.92
N ASN A 179 13.36 12.11 -25.09
CA ASN A 179 14.78 12.34 -24.80
C ASN A 179 15.16 12.06 -23.35
N LEU A 180 14.26 11.48 -22.55
CA LEU A 180 14.52 11.23 -21.14
C LEU A 180 15.49 10.05 -20.98
N ARG A 181 16.58 10.24 -20.22
CA ARG A 181 17.53 9.17 -19.92
C ARG A 181 17.03 8.35 -18.75
N PHE A 182 17.20 7.03 -18.82
CA PHE A 182 16.83 6.08 -17.77
C PHE A 182 17.37 6.48 -16.38
N GLU A 183 18.60 7.02 -16.31
CA GLU A 183 19.22 7.46 -15.06
C GLU A 183 18.39 8.50 -14.30
N LYS A 184 17.75 9.44 -15.00
CA LYS A 184 16.88 10.46 -14.39
C LYS A 184 15.55 9.88 -13.88
N MET A 185 15.10 8.79 -14.49
CA MET A 185 13.85 8.13 -14.10
C MET A 185 14.02 7.13 -12.98
N ASN A 186 15.20 6.50 -12.88
CA ASN A 186 15.48 5.48 -11.88
C ASN A 186 15.19 5.98 -10.45
N ASP A 187 15.53 7.23 -10.16
CA ASP A 187 15.25 7.85 -8.87
C ASP A 187 13.75 7.98 -8.61
N SER A 188 12.96 8.31 -9.65
CA SER A 188 11.51 8.45 -9.56
C SER A 188 10.81 7.09 -9.36
N PHE A 189 11.21 6.04 -10.08
CA PHE A 189 10.74 4.68 -9.84
C PHE A 189 11.13 4.18 -8.45
N THR A 190 12.38 4.40 -8.06
CA THR A 190 12.86 4.02 -6.72
C THR A 190 12.07 4.73 -5.63
N TRP A 191 11.72 6.01 -5.87
CA TRP A 191 10.90 6.77 -4.94
C TRP A 191 9.49 6.19 -4.81
N LEU A 192 8.78 5.95 -5.93
CA LEU A 192 7.43 5.36 -5.94
C LEU A 192 7.43 3.98 -5.26
N TRP A 193 8.42 3.15 -5.54
CA TRP A 193 8.56 1.85 -4.89
C TRP A 193 8.80 1.97 -3.37
N LYS A 194 9.72 2.83 -2.94
CA LYS A 194 9.99 3.05 -1.51
C LYS A 194 8.81 3.70 -0.78
N ALA A 195 8.04 4.51 -1.48
CA ALA A 195 6.80 5.09 -0.97
C ALA A 195 5.68 4.05 -0.84
N GLY A 196 5.81 2.87 -1.43
CA GLY A 196 4.80 1.80 -1.39
C GLY A 196 3.57 2.11 -2.24
N VAL A 197 3.70 2.96 -3.26
CA VAL A 197 2.58 3.37 -4.14
C VAL A 197 2.63 2.68 -5.51
N ALA A 198 3.75 2.05 -5.85
CA ALA A 198 3.92 1.29 -7.10
C ALA A 198 4.97 0.19 -6.94
#